data_c8c1e5b4da902a294d5751547a9c4087
#
_entry.id   c8c1e5b4da902a294d5751547a9c4087
#
_cell.length_a   1.000
_cell.length_b   1.000
_cell.length_c   1.000
_cell.angle_alpha   90.00
_cell.angle_beta   90.00
_cell.angle_gamma   90.00
#
_symmetry.space_group_name_H-M   'P 1'
#
loop_
_entity.id
_entity.type
_entity.pdbx_description
1 polymer ?
#
loop_
_entity_poly.entity_id
_entity_poly.type
_entity_poly.pdbx_seq_one_letter_code
_entity_poly.pdbx_strand_id
1 'polypeptide(L)'
;ARSSEGKQSGILGLLDPRHQDYYASYNTWVEKMAQTPVCDSEIASPLLPANCYESAATPGELFKKLDQWGFDNIVIPHGTTWGFYTPPNADWRHQLNKDNIDPEKTRLIEVYSGHGNSEVFRDFTVRKMDINGDWTCPEPTDNYLPACWQAGEIILNRCLAEGNEAIECAKRSSEARYNFIQVDTIHGFMTVPGSTPEEWLDAGQPRDIFLPSFNYKPRKSVQYGLAMQNFDDPDDPLRYRWGFVGSTDTHSARAGNGFKQAHRLSTTDATGVRDSFWEAIFASTAEIAESEPTSLKADQIDPASAKIFASEFERTNSFLSAGGLAAVHADGRDRDAIWSAMKRREVYGTSGHRILLWFNLMNASEGKTLPMGSEVNMSKNPRFQAEVKGSFKQLAGCPKYVVDTLSEKRLDKMAQGECYYPSDERYGIDRIEVIKIRPQSFAGEEIPPLIEDPWRTFDC
;
A
#
# COMPACT_ATOMS: atom_id res chain seq x y z
N ALA A 1 -1.10 10.48 9.43
CA ALA A 1 -1.56 9.33 10.23
C ALA A 1 -1.00 9.39 11.66
N ARG A 2 0.29 9.67 11.84
CA ARG A 2 0.92 9.68 13.17
C ARG A 2 0.36 10.73 14.13
N SER A 3 -0.14 11.85 13.65
CA SER A 3 -0.69 12.92 14.50
C SER A 3 -2.11 12.65 15.01
N SER A 4 -2.89 11.83 14.31
CA SER A 4 -4.25 11.48 14.73
C SER A 4 -4.26 10.36 15.77
N GLU A 5 -3.38 9.37 15.64
CA GLU A 5 -3.23 8.29 16.63
C GLU A 5 -2.81 8.81 18.02
N GLY A 6 -1.93 9.84 18.05
CA GLY A 6 -1.47 10.42 19.32
C GLY A 6 -2.54 11.18 20.09
N LYS A 7 -3.50 11.81 19.42
CA LYS A 7 -4.57 12.54 20.11
C LYS A 7 -5.64 11.63 20.72
N GLN A 8 -5.81 10.43 20.16
CA GLN A 8 -6.82 9.47 20.64
C GLN A 8 -6.31 8.61 21.81
N SER A 9 -5.01 8.49 21.98
CA SER A 9 -4.43 7.75 23.09
C SER A 9 -4.42 8.51 24.42
N GLY A 10 -4.83 9.76 24.47
CA GLY A 10 -4.87 10.64 25.63
C GLY A 10 -5.04 9.96 27.01
N ILE A 11 -5.93 10.47 27.86
CA ILE A 11 -6.16 9.99 29.24
C ILE A 11 -6.53 8.50 29.29
N LEU A 12 -7.27 7.97 28.33
CA LEU A 12 -7.68 6.55 28.30
C LEU A 12 -6.52 5.58 28.02
N GLY A 13 -5.57 5.97 27.16
CA GLY A 13 -4.36 5.17 26.94
C GLY A 13 -3.46 5.10 28.18
N LEU A 14 -3.44 6.15 28.99
CA LEU A 14 -2.72 6.17 30.28
C LEU A 14 -3.33 5.25 31.33
N LEU A 15 -4.59 4.87 31.18
CA LEU A 15 -5.31 4.02 32.14
C LEU A 15 -5.15 2.51 31.82
N ASP A 16 -4.64 2.13 30.64
CA ASP A 16 -4.36 0.73 30.32
C ASP A 16 -2.94 0.34 30.77
N PRO A 17 -2.82 -0.45 31.86
CA PRO A 17 -1.51 -0.83 32.39
C PRO A 17 -0.67 -1.68 31.44
N ARG A 18 -1.27 -2.27 30.40
CA ARG A 18 -0.57 -3.10 29.40
C ARG A 18 0.17 -2.28 28.34
N HIS A 19 -0.29 -1.04 28.13
CA HIS A 19 0.22 -0.16 27.09
C HIS A 19 0.67 1.21 27.63
N GLN A 20 0.64 1.39 28.95
CA GLN A 20 0.94 2.66 29.60
C GLN A 20 2.30 3.25 29.15
N ASP A 21 3.35 2.43 29.14
CA ASP A 21 4.67 2.87 28.73
C ASP A 21 4.74 3.25 27.25
N TYR A 22 4.03 2.53 26.40
CA TYR A 22 3.97 2.81 24.97
C TYR A 22 3.27 4.14 24.70
N TYR A 23 2.08 4.35 25.24
CA TYR A 23 1.31 5.57 25.03
C TYR A 23 1.98 6.80 25.66
N ALA A 24 2.56 6.66 26.83
CA ALA A 24 3.31 7.74 27.46
C ALA A 24 4.54 8.13 26.65
N SER A 25 5.30 7.16 26.17
CA SER A 25 6.46 7.39 25.31
C SER A 25 6.07 8.04 23.97
N TYR A 26 4.98 7.59 23.37
CA TYR A 26 4.49 8.13 22.11
C TYR A 26 4.02 9.59 22.26
N ASN A 27 3.22 9.89 23.29
CA ASN A 27 2.76 11.25 23.55
C ASN A 27 3.94 12.19 23.83
N THR A 28 4.91 11.76 24.62
CA THR A 28 6.14 12.53 24.87
C THR A 28 6.90 12.79 23.58
N TRP A 29 6.97 11.82 22.69
CA TRP A 29 7.61 11.98 21.39
C TRP A 29 6.87 12.97 20.51
N VAL A 30 5.52 12.87 20.42
CA VAL A 30 4.68 13.80 19.63
C VAL A 30 4.84 15.24 20.13
N GLU A 31 4.81 15.46 21.45
CA GLU A 31 4.98 16.78 22.05
C GLU A 31 6.37 17.35 21.75
N LYS A 32 7.43 16.55 21.87
CA LYS A 32 8.79 16.96 21.53
C LYS A 32 8.94 17.29 20.06
N MET A 33 8.36 16.45 19.16
CA MET A 33 8.43 16.71 17.73
C MET A 33 7.67 17.98 17.33
N ALA A 34 6.53 18.26 17.97
CA ALA A 34 5.78 19.50 17.73
C ALA A 34 6.54 20.77 18.15
N GLN A 35 7.45 20.66 19.11
CA GLN A 35 8.28 21.76 19.60
C GLN A 35 9.65 21.83 18.93
N THR A 36 10.07 20.78 18.20
CA THR A 36 11.37 20.72 17.55
C THR A 36 11.31 21.46 16.21
N PRO A 37 12.15 22.47 15.97
CA PRO A 37 12.18 23.18 14.70
C PRO A 37 12.72 22.30 13.58
N VAL A 38 12.36 22.62 12.34
CA VAL A 38 13.01 22.05 11.15
C VAL A 38 14.44 22.58 11.10
N CYS A 39 15.39 21.72 10.76
CA CYS A 39 16.78 22.11 10.59
C CYS A 39 16.96 23.07 9.41
N ASP A 40 17.96 23.92 9.49
CA ASP A 40 18.37 24.78 8.39
C ASP A 40 18.84 23.92 7.20
N SER A 41 18.21 24.09 6.06
CA SER A 41 18.49 23.32 4.83
C SER A 41 19.89 23.58 4.26
N GLU A 42 20.49 24.73 4.59
CA GLU A 42 21.84 25.14 4.12
C GLU A 42 22.96 24.46 4.91
N ILE A 43 22.63 23.87 6.06
CA ILE A 43 23.62 23.15 6.88
C ILE A 43 23.70 21.71 6.42
N ALA A 44 24.90 21.20 6.18
CA ALA A 44 25.11 19.80 5.81
C ALA A 44 24.62 18.84 6.91
N SER A 45 23.94 17.74 6.53
CA SER A 45 23.34 16.79 7.46
C SER A 45 24.24 16.32 8.61
N PRO A 46 25.53 15.99 8.41
CA PRO A 46 26.42 15.61 9.50
C PRO A 46 26.78 16.75 10.50
N LEU A 47 26.52 18.01 10.12
CA LEU A 47 26.82 19.18 10.93
C LEU A 47 25.59 19.78 11.61
N LEU A 48 24.43 19.18 11.40
CA LEU A 48 23.17 19.67 11.97
C LEU A 48 23.18 19.59 13.51
N PRO A 49 22.59 20.57 14.19
CA PRO A 49 22.46 20.53 15.63
C PRO A 49 21.43 19.48 16.07
N ALA A 50 21.63 18.91 17.24
CA ALA A 50 20.76 17.84 17.76
C ALA A 50 19.33 18.29 18.17
N ASN A 51 19.07 19.60 18.17
CA ASN A 51 17.81 20.18 18.60
C ASN A 51 16.86 20.57 17.45
N CYS A 52 17.10 20.07 16.24
CA CYS A 52 16.21 20.22 15.10
C CYS A 52 15.97 18.86 14.44
N TYR A 53 14.92 18.74 13.62
CA TYR A 53 14.72 17.56 12.77
C TYR A 53 14.95 17.91 11.30
N GLU A 54 15.61 17.01 10.60
CA GLU A 54 15.88 17.17 9.18
C GLU A 54 14.68 16.68 8.33
N SER A 55 14.36 17.44 7.29
CA SER A 55 13.35 17.05 6.29
C SER A 55 13.83 17.38 4.89
N ALA A 56 13.26 16.72 3.90
CA ALA A 56 13.46 17.01 2.49
C ALA A 56 12.08 17.20 1.84
N ALA A 57 11.89 18.30 1.13
CA ALA A 57 10.62 18.60 0.45
C ALA A 57 10.46 17.84 -0.87
N THR A 58 11.58 17.45 -1.48
CA THR A 58 11.61 16.75 -2.77
C THR A 58 12.54 15.52 -2.70
N PRO A 59 12.37 14.54 -3.62
CA PRO A 59 13.30 13.42 -3.73
C PRO A 59 14.74 13.87 -3.98
N GLY A 60 14.95 14.90 -4.80
CA GLY A 60 16.28 15.44 -5.07
C GLY A 60 16.98 16.01 -3.84
N GLU A 61 16.24 16.70 -2.98
CA GLU A 61 16.77 17.14 -1.68
C GLU A 61 17.13 15.96 -0.77
N LEU A 62 16.27 14.93 -0.73
CA LEU A 62 16.57 13.72 0.02
C LEU A 62 17.86 13.06 -0.46
N PHE A 63 18.05 12.93 -1.77
CA PHE A 63 19.27 12.33 -2.33
C PHE A 63 20.52 13.13 -1.97
N LYS A 64 20.48 14.48 -2.08
CA LYS A 64 21.57 15.34 -1.67
C LYS A 64 21.92 15.18 -0.19
N LYS A 65 20.92 15.11 0.69
CA LYS A 65 21.13 14.93 2.14
C LYS A 65 21.68 13.54 2.46
N LEU A 66 21.26 12.50 1.76
CA LEU A 66 21.82 11.16 1.91
C LEU A 66 23.28 11.09 1.45
N ASP A 67 23.65 11.80 0.38
CA ASP A 67 25.03 11.89 -0.11
C ASP A 67 25.97 12.59 0.88
N GLN A 68 25.47 13.58 1.62
CA GLN A 68 26.24 14.29 2.63
C GLN A 68 26.76 13.37 3.76
N TRP A 69 26.07 12.24 4.01
CA TRP A 69 26.52 11.23 4.97
C TRP A 69 27.66 10.36 4.45
N GLY A 70 27.90 10.32 3.14
CA GLY A 70 28.97 9.54 2.52
C GLY A 70 28.79 8.03 2.59
N PHE A 71 27.59 7.53 2.88
CA PHE A 71 27.25 6.12 2.89
C PHE A 71 26.47 5.72 1.65
N ASP A 72 26.77 4.52 1.15
CA ASP A 72 25.94 3.90 0.12
C ASP A 72 24.50 3.69 0.63
N ASN A 73 23.51 4.02 -0.19
CA ASN A 73 22.11 3.93 0.21
C ASN A 73 21.21 3.46 -0.93
N ILE A 74 20.06 2.92 -0.57
CA ILE A 74 18.96 2.57 -1.48
C ILE A 74 17.69 3.25 -0.95
N VAL A 75 17.01 3.99 -1.81
CA VAL A 75 15.74 4.62 -1.51
C VAL A 75 14.64 3.81 -2.17
N ILE A 76 13.73 3.26 -1.38
CA ILE A 76 12.65 2.38 -1.83
C ILE A 76 11.32 3.14 -1.69
N PRO A 77 10.68 3.58 -2.80
CA PRO A 77 9.33 4.12 -2.74
C PRO A 77 8.35 3.10 -2.16
N HIS A 78 7.48 3.56 -1.27
CA HIS A 78 6.54 2.76 -0.50
C HIS A 78 5.12 3.32 -0.65
N GLY A 79 4.12 2.44 -0.70
CA GLY A 79 2.71 2.82 -0.69
C GLY A 79 2.32 3.81 -1.78
N THR A 80 2.84 3.64 -3.01
CA THR A 80 2.78 4.69 -4.03
C THR A 80 1.38 4.90 -4.62
N THR A 81 0.53 3.90 -4.60
CA THR A 81 -0.81 3.93 -5.23
C THR A 81 -1.95 4.22 -4.26
N TRP A 82 -1.72 4.23 -2.96
CA TRP A 82 -2.76 4.31 -1.95
C TRP A 82 -2.37 5.23 -0.78
N GLY A 83 -3.33 5.53 0.09
CA GLY A 83 -3.12 6.27 1.33
C GLY A 83 -3.33 7.78 1.22
N PHE A 84 -3.32 8.42 2.38
CA PHE A 84 -3.52 9.88 2.50
C PHE A 84 -2.34 10.71 2.04
N TYR A 85 -1.14 10.14 2.15
CA TYR A 85 0.10 10.87 1.93
C TYR A 85 0.32 11.17 0.46
N THR A 86 -0.28 10.37 -0.42
CA THR A 86 -0.15 10.56 -1.85
C THR A 86 -1.22 11.54 -2.31
N PRO A 87 -0.86 12.72 -2.83
CA PRO A 87 -1.84 13.71 -3.28
C PRO A 87 -2.82 13.15 -4.32
N PRO A 88 -4.06 13.66 -4.41
CA PRO A 88 -5.07 13.16 -5.34
C PRO A 88 -4.62 13.08 -6.80
N ASN A 89 -3.79 14.04 -7.24
CA ASN A 89 -3.26 14.12 -8.61
C ASN A 89 -1.84 13.57 -8.73
N ALA A 90 -1.44 12.68 -7.82
CA ALA A 90 -0.11 12.11 -7.85
C ALA A 90 0.12 11.31 -9.15
N ASP A 91 1.25 11.62 -9.77
CA ASP A 91 1.68 11.03 -11.03
C ASP A 91 3.21 10.89 -11.00
N TRP A 92 3.74 9.80 -11.52
CA TRP A 92 5.18 9.58 -11.60
C TRP A 92 5.91 10.66 -12.41
N ARG A 93 5.22 11.35 -13.32
CA ARG A 93 5.80 12.47 -14.11
C ARG A 93 6.36 13.58 -13.25
N HIS A 94 5.77 13.84 -12.09
CA HIS A 94 6.25 14.88 -11.18
C HIS A 94 7.63 14.57 -10.58
N GLN A 95 8.01 13.29 -10.56
CA GLN A 95 9.28 12.83 -10.01
C GLN A 95 10.27 12.36 -11.08
N LEU A 96 9.79 12.05 -12.30
CA LEU A 96 10.65 11.59 -13.38
C LEU A 96 11.27 12.78 -14.12
N ASN A 97 12.23 13.44 -13.50
CA ASN A 97 13.02 14.53 -14.05
C ASN A 97 14.43 14.51 -13.46
N LYS A 98 15.38 15.22 -14.07
CA LYS A 98 16.81 15.21 -13.68
C LYS A 98 17.06 15.63 -12.23
N ASP A 99 16.17 16.42 -11.63
CA ASP A 99 16.33 16.90 -10.26
C ASP A 99 15.85 15.89 -9.21
N ASN A 100 14.90 15.03 -9.57
CA ASN A 100 14.18 14.17 -8.62
C ASN A 100 14.38 12.67 -8.85
N ILE A 101 15.20 12.27 -9.80
CA ILE A 101 15.57 10.87 -10.03
C ILE A 101 17.06 10.66 -9.75
N ASP A 102 17.39 9.58 -9.07
CA ASP A 102 18.74 9.05 -8.95
C ASP A 102 18.67 7.53 -9.22
N PRO A 103 19.11 7.08 -10.41
CA PRO A 103 19.03 5.67 -10.78
C PRO A 103 19.89 4.74 -9.93
N GLU A 104 20.91 5.27 -9.26
CA GLU A 104 21.77 4.47 -8.36
C GLU A 104 21.15 4.29 -6.98
N LYS A 105 20.33 5.23 -6.54
CA LYS A 105 19.61 5.16 -5.25
C LYS A 105 18.23 4.51 -5.39
N THR A 106 17.48 4.84 -6.46
CA THR A 106 16.10 4.33 -6.67
C THR A 106 16.08 3.04 -7.49
N ARG A 107 16.87 2.05 -7.09
CA ARG A 107 16.97 0.76 -7.77
C ARG A 107 15.83 -0.20 -7.48
N LEU A 108 15.12 -0.01 -6.38
CA LEU A 108 14.07 -0.89 -5.92
C LEU A 108 12.77 -0.11 -5.69
N ILE A 109 11.65 -0.81 -5.81
CA ILE A 109 10.32 -0.29 -5.45
C ILE A 109 9.51 -1.36 -4.75
N GLU A 110 8.72 -0.96 -3.78
CA GLU A 110 7.76 -1.85 -3.14
C GLU A 110 6.54 -2.03 -4.04
N VAL A 111 6.23 -3.28 -4.39
CA VAL A 111 5.08 -3.65 -5.22
C VAL A 111 3.90 -4.15 -4.39
N TYR A 112 4.14 -4.56 -3.15
CA TYR A 112 3.11 -5.13 -2.29
C TYR A 112 3.46 -4.98 -0.80
N SER A 113 2.45 -4.63 0.01
CA SER A 113 2.60 -4.52 1.46
C SER A 113 1.37 -5.04 2.20
N GLY A 114 1.30 -4.83 3.53
CA GLY A 114 0.11 -5.08 4.34
C GLY A 114 -1.14 -4.32 3.88
N HIS A 115 -0.96 -3.22 3.17
CA HIS A 115 -2.05 -2.45 2.57
C HIS A 115 -2.45 -2.91 1.17
N GLY A 116 -1.72 -3.85 0.57
CA GLY A 116 -2.06 -4.43 -0.72
C GLY A 116 -1.11 -4.08 -1.86
N ASN A 117 -1.63 -4.15 -3.07
CA ASN A 117 -0.88 -4.12 -4.31
C ASN A 117 -0.64 -2.67 -4.79
N SER A 118 0.62 -2.35 -5.11
CA SER A 118 1.03 -1.11 -5.77
C SER A 118 1.60 -1.35 -7.18
N GLU A 119 1.70 -2.62 -7.61
CA GLU A 119 2.26 -2.98 -8.90
C GLU A 119 1.31 -2.70 -10.05
N VAL A 120 0.08 -3.23 -9.94
CA VAL A 120 -0.83 -3.37 -11.06
C VAL A 120 -1.50 -2.04 -11.41
N PHE A 121 -1.47 -1.69 -12.68
CA PHE A 121 -2.24 -0.58 -13.20
C PHE A 121 -3.68 -1.04 -13.52
N ARG A 122 -4.66 -0.30 -13.01
CA ARG A 122 -6.05 -0.39 -13.42
C ARG A 122 -6.59 1.01 -13.65
N ASP A 123 -7.23 1.23 -14.77
CA ASP A 123 -7.78 2.53 -15.13
C ASP A 123 -9.11 2.81 -14.43
N PHE A 124 -9.09 2.75 -13.11
CA PHE A 124 -10.18 3.25 -12.28
C PHE A 124 -9.68 4.26 -11.28
N THR A 125 -10.58 5.13 -10.83
CA THR A 125 -10.29 6.14 -9.80
C THR A 125 -11.48 6.27 -8.88
N VAL A 126 -11.22 6.71 -7.64
CA VAL A 126 -12.27 7.01 -6.65
C VAL A 126 -13.19 8.13 -7.15
N ARG A 127 -12.61 9.09 -7.88
CA ARG A 127 -13.32 10.20 -8.51
C ARG A 127 -12.60 10.62 -9.78
N LYS A 128 -13.33 11.17 -10.76
CA LYS A 128 -12.80 11.70 -12.00
C LYS A 128 -12.98 13.22 -12.04
N MET A 129 -12.06 13.90 -12.68
CA MET A 129 -12.21 15.32 -13.03
C MET A 129 -12.87 15.41 -14.40
N ASP A 130 -13.93 16.17 -14.53
CA ASP A 130 -14.58 16.42 -15.79
C ASP A 130 -13.87 17.50 -16.63
N ILE A 131 -14.40 17.80 -17.81
CA ILE A 131 -13.81 18.78 -18.74
C ILE A 131 -13.84 20.21 -18.16
N ASN A 132 -14.71 20.50 -17.21
CA ASN A 132 -14.84 21.80 -16.56
C ASN A 132 -13.92 21.94 -15.34
N GLY A 133 -13.27 20.88 -14.95
CA GLY A 133 -12.43 20.83 -13.76
C GLY A 133 -13.18 20.41 -12.47
N ASP A 134 -14.43 19.98 -12.59
CA ASP A 134 -15.24 19.54 -11.47
C ASP A 134 -15.04 18.04 -11.19
N TRP A 135 -15.03 17.67 -9.90
CA TRP A 135 -14.98 16.29 -9.51
C TRP A 135 -16.33 15.59 -9.72
N THR A 136 -16.30 14.44 -10.34
CA THR A 136 -17.46 13.59 -10.62
C THR A 136 -17.27 12.17 -10.13
N CYS A 137 -18.36 11.49 -9.79
CA CYS A 137 -18.35 10.07 -9.46
C CYS A 137 -18.27 9.25 -10.76
N PRO A 138 -17.29 8.33 -10.90
CA PRO A 138 -17.24 7.43 -12.05
C PRO A 138 -18.47 6.53 -12.11
N GLU A 139 -18.88 6.14 -13.31
CA GLU A 139 -19.90 5.10 -13.48
C GLU A 139 -19.31 3.70 -13.18
N PRO A 140 -20.12 2.76 -12.70
CA PRO A 140 -19.71 1.37 -12.53
C PRO A 140 -19.29 0.72 -13.84
N THR A 141 -18.35 -0.22 -13.72
CA THR A 141 -17.96 -1.13 -14.81
C THR A 141 -18.09 -2.57 -14.34
N ASP A 142 -17.90 -3.53 -15.26
CA ASP A 142 -17.98 -4.97 -14.91
C ASP A 142 -16.96 -5.34 -13.80
N ASN A 143 -15.80 -4.67 -13.79
CA ASN A 143 -14.69 -4.96 -12.89
C ASN A 143 -14.57 -4.00 -11.70
N TYR A 144 -15.39 -2.94 -11.64
CA TYR A 144 -15.28 -1.94 -10.58
C TYR A 144 -16.61 -1.26 -10.25
N LEU A 145 -16.99 -1.30 -8.98
CA LEU A 145 -18.11 -0.52 -8.41
C LEU A 145 -17.54 0.65 -7.61
N PRO A 146 -17.65 1.91 -8.08
CA PRO A 146 -17.18 3.06 -7.31
C PRO A 146 -17.95 3.22 -5.99
N ALA A 147 -17.24 3.51 -4.89
CA ALA A 147 -17.88 3.69 -3.60
C ALA A 147 -18.85 4.89 -3.58
N CYS A 148 -18.54 5.98 -4.29
CA CYS A 148 -19.47 7.10 -4.43
C CYS A 148 -20.75 6.70 -5.18
N TRP A 149 -20.66 5.78 -6.14
CA TRP A 149 -21.86 5.27 -6.82
C TRP A 149 -22.74 4.49 -5.85
N GLN A 150 -22.13 3.61 -5.07
CA GLN A 150 -22.87 2.81 -4.08
C GLN A 150 -23.49 3.70 -2.98
N ALA A 151 -22.84 4.77 -2.58
CA ALA A 151 -23.44 5.77 -1.69
C ALA A 151 -24.78 6.28 -2.23
N GLY A 152 -24.84 6.59 -3.53
CA GLY A 152 -26.07 6.97 -4.20
C GLY A 152 -27.12 5.89 -4.22
N GLU A 153 -26.73 4.65 -4.48
CA GLU A 153 -27.64 3.49 -4.50
C GLU A 153 -28.25 3.19 -3.12
N ILE A 154 -27.46 3.29 -2.06
CA ILE A 154 -27.95 3.12 -0.68
C ILE A 154 -29.03 4.18 -0.38
N ILE A 155 -28.76 5.45 -0.66
CA ILE A 155 -29.72 6.53 -0.43
C ILE A 155 -30.97 6.40 -1.31
N LEU A 156 -30.79 6.00 -2.57
CA LEU A 156 -31.91 5.74 -3.49
C LEU A 156 -32.86 4.67 -2.92
N ASN A 157 -32.28 3.54 -2.51
CA ASN A 157 -33.06 2.42 -1.99
C ASN A 157 -33.81 2.77 -0.70
N ARG A 158 -33.15 3.46 0.22
CA ARG A 158 -33.78 3.93 1.47
C ARG A 158 -34.91 4.93 1.19
N CYS A 159 -34.69 5.89 0.31
CA CYS A 159 -35.68 6.90 -0.08
C CYS A 159 -36.92 6.28 -0.70
N LEU A 160 -36.75 5.32 -1.61
CA LEU A 160 -37.88 4.59 -2.22
C LEU A 160 -38.62 3.71 -1.21
N ALA A 161 -37.90 3.08 -0.28
CA ALA A 161 -38.48 2.27 0.78
C ALA A 161 -39.40 3.07 1.73
N GLU A 162 -39.10 4.36 1.91
CA GLU A 162 -39.99 5.28 2.65
C GLU A 162 -41.20 5.76 1.86
N GLY A 163 -41.32 5.37 0.59
CA GLY A 163 -42.46 5.75 -0.26
C GLY A 163 -42.35 7.14 -0.88
N ASN A 164 -41.15 7.73 -0.92
CA ASN A 164 -40.94 9.01 -1.57
C ASN A 164 -41.01 8.88 -3.10
N GLU A 165 -41.25 10.00 -3.78
CA GLU A 165 -41.32 10.05 -5.24
C GLU A 165 -39.99 9.70 -5.91
N ALA A 166 -40.00 8.90 -6.98
CA ALA A 166 -38.78 8.42 -7.66
C ALA A 166 -37.87 9.57 -8.13
N ILE A 167 -38.43 10.70 -8.56
CA ILE A 167 -37.66 11.87 -8.99
C ILE A 167 -36.89 12.49 -7.82
N GLU A 168 -37.52 12.59 -6.67
CA GLU A 168 -36.85 13.10 -5.45
C GLU A 168 -35.76 12.12 -5.00
N CYS A 169 -36.01 10.83 -5.03
CA CYS A 169 -35.02 9.80 -4.67
C CYS A 169 -33.83 9.78 -5.61
N ALA A 170 -34.04 9.97 -6.92
CA ALA A 170 -32.94 10.10 -7.89
C ALA A 170 -32.08 11.35 -7.62
N LYS A 171 -32.71 12.45 -7.21
CA LYS A 171 -32.00 13.66 -6.82
C LYS A 171 -31.13 13.43 -5.58
N ARG A 172 -31.68 12.82 -4.52
CA ARG A 172 -30.93 12.48 -3.29
C ARG A 172 -29.79 11.52 -3.57
N SER A 173 -29.99 10.56 -4.46
CA SER A 173 -28.94 9.65 -4.93
C SER A 173 -27.78 10.41 -5.58
N SER A 174 -28.09 11.35 -6.46
CA SER A 174 -27.07 12.19 -7.12
C SER A 174 -26.33 13.09 -6.12
N GLU A 175 -27.06 13.66 -5.15
CA GLU A 175 -26.46 14.43 -4.06
C GLU A 175 -25.53 13.56 -3.20
N ALA A 176 -25.91 12.31 -2.90
CA ALA A 176 -25.08 11.39 -2.14
C ALA A 176 -23.78 11.05 -2.87
N ARG A 177 -23.84 10.80 -4.17
CA ARG A 177 -22.63 10.59 -5.00
C ARG A 177 -21.71 11.80 -4.96
N TYR A 178 -22.28 12.99 -5.09
CA TYR A 178 -21.53 14.24 -5.01
C TYR A 178 -20.92 14.44 -3.62
N ASN A 179 -21.68 14.29 -2.54
CA ASN A 179 -21.20 14.47 -1.19
C ASN A 179 -20.06 13.50 -0.85
N PHE A 180 -20.14 12.24 -1.30
CA PHE A 180 -19.08 11.26 -1.11
C PHE A 180 -17.74 11.72 -1.69
N ILE A 181 -17.73 12.26 -2.91
CA ILE A 181 -16.49 12.66 -3.61
C ILE A 181 -15.92 14.01 -3.12
N GLN A 182 -16.68 14.79 -2.36
CA GLN A 182 -16.19 16.03 -1.77
C GLN A 182 -15.30 15.81 -0.54
N VAL A 183 -15.37 14.64 0.06
CA VAL A 183 -14.50 14.19 1.14
C VAL A 183 -13.47 13.19 0.59
N ASP A 184 -12.47 12.83 1.39
CA ASP A 184 -11.58 11.75 0.99
C ASP A 184 -12.28 10.38 1.10
N THR A 185 -11.64 9.34 0.58
CA THR A 185 -12.24 8.00 0.53
C THR A 185 -12.62 7.47 1.90
N ILE A 186 -11.87 7.80 2.94
CA ILE A 186 -12.16 7.34 4.32
C ILE A 186 -13.42 7.98 4.85
N HIS A 187 -13.52 9.29 4.74
CA HIS A 187 -14.67 10.02 5.26
C HIS A 187 -15.89 9.89 4.34
N GLY A 188 -15.71 9.45 3.09
CA GLY A 188 -16.80 9.24 2.14
C GLY A 188 -17.86 8.30 2.68
N PHE A 189 -17.49 7.24 3.36
CA PHE A 189 -18.44 6.30 3.98
C PHE A 189 -19.30 6.96 5.07
N MET A 190 -18.77 7.97 5.74
CA MET A 190 -19.49 8.72 6.77
C MET A 190 -20.57 9.63 6.18
N THR A 191 -20.54 9.91 4.87
CA THR A 191 -21.58 10.71 4.20
C THR A 191 -22.92 9.98 4.12
N VAL A 192 -22.95 8.66 4.39
CA VAL A 192 -24.16 7.83 4.40
C VAL A 192 -24.46 7.39 5.84
N PRO A 193 -25.23 8.14 6.62
CA PRO A 193 -25.50 7.85 8.02
C PRO A 193 -26.12 6.46 8.22
N GLY A 194 -25.71 5.76 9.27
CA GLY A 194 -26.24 4.46 9.65
C GLY A 194 -26.10 3.37 8.59
N SER A 195 -25.17 3.52 7.63
CA SER A 195 -24.92 2.46 6.66
C SER A 195 -24.15 1.29 7.30
N THR A 196 -24.45 0.07 6.82
CA THR A 196 -23.79 -1.15 7.26
C THR A 196 -22.82 -1.66 6.19
N PRO A 197 -21.80 -2.48 6.54
CA PRO A 197 -20.89 -3.06 5.57
C PRO A 197 -21.57 -3.80 4.42
N GLU A 198 -22.69 -4.46 4.70
CA GLU A 198 -23.47 -5.23 3.73
C GLU A 198 -24.11 -4.35 2.65
N GLU A 199 -24.48 -3.12 2.99
CA GLU A 199 -25.05 -2.18 2.03
C GLU A 199 -24.00 -1.68 1.01
N TRP A 200 -22.71 -1.71 1.37
CA TRP A 200 -21.64 -1.23 0.50
C TRP A 200 -21.18 -2.28 -0.52
N LEU A 201 -21.59 -3.54 -0.39
CA LEU A 201 -21.20 -4.62 -1.29
C LEU A 201 -19.68 -4.70 -1.46
N ASP A 202 -19.21 -4.82 -2.73
CA ASP A 202 -17.80 -4.77 -3.12
C ASP A 202 -17.35 -3.38 -3.59
N ALA A 203 -18.07 -2.34 -3.19
CA ALA A 203 -17.77 -0.97 -3.63
C ALA A 203 -16.36 -0.52 -3.26
N GLY A 204 -15.73 0.15 -4.21
CA GLY A 204 -14.38 0.68 -4.04
C GLY A 204 -13.26 -0.32 -4.29
N GLN A 205 -13.58 -1.57 -4.64
CA GLN A 205 -12.58 -2.60 -4.95
C GLN A 205 -12.72 -3.11 -6.38
N PRO A 206 -11.61 -3.41 -7.07
CA PRO A 206 -11.68 -4.14 -8.33
C PRO A 206 -12.11 -5.58 -8.08
N ARG A 207 -12.84 -6.15 -9.04
CA ARG A 207 -13.37 -7.52 -8.94
C ARG A 207 -12.42 -8.58 -9.49
N ASP A 208 -11.41 -8.17 -10.23
CA ASP A 208 -10.42 -9.03 -10.89
C ASP A 208 -9.11 -9.17 -10.12
N ILE A 209 -8.81 -8.22 -9.24
CA ILE A 209 -7.56 -8.22 -8.44
C ILE A 209 -7.78 -7.45 -7.13
N PHE A 210 -7.03 -7.81 -6.09
CA PHE A 210 -7.03 -7.04 -4.86
C PHE A 210 -6.16 -5.78 -4.98
N LEU A 211 -6.83 -4.64 -5.16
CA LEU A 211 -6.24 -3.31 -5.01
C LEU A 211 -6.98 -2.58 -3.90
N PRO A 212 -6.28 -1.95 -2.94
CA PRO A 212 -6.96 -1.14 -1.94
C PRO A 212 -7.68 0.02 -2.63
N SER A 213 -8.95 0.19 -2.32
CA SER A 213 -9.72 1.35 -2.79
C SER A 213 -9.31 2.64 -2.09
N PHE A 214 -8.51 2.52 -1.04
CA PHE A 214 -8.08 3.59 -0.16
C PHE A 214 -7.32 4.69 -0.91
N ASN A 215 -8.06 5.61 -1.50
CA ASN A 215 -7.54 6.75 -2.25
C ASN A 215 -6.55 6.34 -3.37
N TYR A 216 -6.94 5.38 -4.18
CA TYR A 216 -6.10 4.79 -5.23
C TYR A 216 -5.68 5.80 -6.30
N LYS A 217 -4.40 5.79 -6.66
CA LYS A 217 -3.76 6.64 -7.67
C LYS A 217 -3.15 5.77 -8.76
N PRO A 218 -3.88 5.48 -9.85
CA PRO A 218 -3.42 4.58 -10.91
C PRO A 218 -2.09 5.02 -11.55
N ARG A 219 -1.88 6.32 -11.73
CA ARG A 219 -0.65 6.88 -12.31
C ARG A 219 0.58 6.82 -11.39
N LYS A 220 0.42 6.26 -10.19
CA LYS A 220 1.51 5.94 -9.26
C LYS A 220 1.73 4.43 -9.13
N SER A 221 1.05 3.60 -9.92
CA SER A 221 1.35 2.16 -9.99
C SER A 221 2.72 1.92 -10.62
N VAL A 222 3.34 0.81 -10.25
CA VAL A 222 4.67 0.44 -10.73
C VAL A 222 4.66 0.19 -12.23
N GLN A 223 3.64 -0.52 -12.74
CA GLN A 223 3.49 -0.78 -14.18
C GLN A 223 3.38 0.52 -14.99
N TYR A 224 2.61 1.50 -14.49
CA TYR A 224 2.50 2.81 -15.13
C TYR A 224 3.85 3.54 -15.15
N GLY A 225 4.57 3.54 -14.02
CA GLY A 225 5.90 4.15 -13.92
C GLY A 225 6.93 3.51 -14.86
N LEU A 226 6.92 2.17 -15.00
CA LEU A 226 7.83 1.47 -15.92
C LEU A 226 7.55 1.74 -17.41
N ALA A 227 6.30 2.01 -17.75
CA ALA A 227 5.91 2.37 -19.11
C ALA A 227 6.22 3.84 -19.44
N MET A 228 6.45 4.68 -18.45
CA MET A 228 6.67 6.10 -18.63
C MET A 228 8.11 6.43 -19.01
N GLN A 229 8.26 7.48 -19.86
CA GLN A 229 9.54 8.15 -20.11
C GLN A 229 9.40 9.66 -20.02
N ASN A 230 10.48 10.33 -19.60
CA ASN A 230 10.61 11.78 -19.71
C ASN A 230 11.53 12.08 -20.92
N PHE A 231 11.05 12.92 -21.83
CA PHE A 231 11.72 13.31 -23.06
C PHE A 231 12.23 14.75 -23.04
N ASP A 232 12.51 15.32 -21.86
CA ASP A 232 13.15 16.64 -21.76
C ASP A 232 14.53 16.64 -22.45
N ASP A 233 15.16 15.47 -22.50
CA ASP A 233 16.32 15.17 -23.34
C ASP A 233 15.94 14.02 -24.29
N PRO A 234 15.62 14.31 -25.56
CA PRO A 234 15.18 13.27 -26.50
C PRO A 234 16.25 12.24 -26.85
N ASP A 235 17.53 12.61 -26.72
CA ASP A 235 18.66 11.70 -27.01
C ASP A 235 18.98 10.76 -25.83
N ASP A 236 18.59 11.13 -24.60
CA ASP A 236 18.74 10.32 -23.39
C ASP A 236 17.47 10.40 -22.52
N PRO A 237 16.36 9.78 -22.93
CA PRO A 237 15.11 9.82 -22.19
C PRO A 237 15.23 9.14 -20.82
N LEU A 238 14.78 9.81 -19.79
CA LEU A 238 14.76 9.26 -18.43
C LEU A 238 13.63 8.25 -18.26
N ARG A 239 13.89 7.15 -17.55
CA ARG A 239 12.90 6.16 -17.17
C ARG A 239 13.23 5.49 -15.86
N TYR A 240 12.23 4.93 -15.21
CA TYR A 240 12.43 4.06 -14.06
C TYR A 240 12.86 2.66 -14.48
N ARG A 241 13.71 2.04 -13.65
CA ARG A 241 14.24 0.69 -13.83
C ARG A 241 14.38 0.04 -12.46
N TRP A 242 13.29 -0.53 -11.98
CA TRP A 242 13.22 -1.05 -10.63
C TRP A 242 13.35 -2.56 -10.54
N GLY A 243 14.00 -3.06 -9.50
CA GLY A 243 13.76 -4.37 -8.94
C GLY A 243 12.57 -4.29 -7.96
N PHE A 244 11.84 -5.39 -7.81
CA PHE A 244 10.58 -5.41 -7.04
C PHE A 244 10.77 -6.05 -5.68
N VAL A 245 10.26 -5.43 -4.63
CA VAL A 245 10.24 -5.98 -3.29
C VAL A 245 8.83 -5.96 -2.72
N GLY A 246 8.51 -6.94 -1.89
CA GLY A 246 7.33 -6.93 -1.06
C GLY A 246 7.69 -6.59 0.38
N SER A 247 6.73 -6.12 1.16
CA SER A 247 6.91 -5.85 2.57
C SER A 247 5.71 -6.30 3.40
N THR A 248 5.87 -6.36 4.71
CA THR A 248 4.78 -6.66 5.63
C THR A 248 4.03 -5.40 6.06
N ASP A 249 4.65 -4.23 5.88
CA ASP A 249 4.18 -2.95 6.37
C ASP A 249 3.92 -2.94 7.88
N THR A 250 4.68 -3.74 8.62
CA THR A 250 4.52 -3.83 10.08
C THR A 250 5.20 -2.68 10.79
N HIS A 251 4.50 -2.04 11.72
CA HIS A 251 4.99 -0.95 12.56
C HIS A 251 5.43 -1.42 13.96
N SER A 252 5.41 -2.73 14.20
CA SER A 252 5.74 -3.34 15.50
C SER A 252 7.20 -3.76 15.64
N ALA A 253 8.07 -3.44 14.68
CA ALA A 253 9.48 -3.87 14.58
C ALA A 253 9.67 -5.41 14.60
N ARG A 254 8.67 -6.16 14.17
CA ARG A 254 8.71 -7.62 14.03
C ARG A 254 8.84 -8.00 12.56
N ALA A 255 10.04 -8.27 12.11
CA ALA A 255 10.30 -8.67 10.73
C ALA A 255 9.45 -9.89 10.32
N GLY A 256 8.80 -9.80 9.16
CA GLY A 256 7.94 -10.86 8.63
C GLY A 256 6.59 -11.02 9.33
N ASN A 257 6.23 -10.14 10.26
CA ASN A 257 5.02 -10.26 11.06
C ASN A 257 3.73 -9.98 10.26
N GLY A 258 3.79 -9.21 9.20
CA GLY A 258 2.62 -8.90 8.37
C GLY A 258 2.15 -10.03 7.46
N PHE A 259 2.97 -11.07 7.26
CA PHE A 259 2.57 -12.25 6.52
C PHE A 259 1.94 -13.29 7.45
N LYS A 260 0.63 -13.44 7.39
CA LYS A 260 -0.14 -14.34 8.24
C LYS A 260 -1.11 -15.19 7.43
N GLN A 261 -1.09 -16.49 7.67
CA GLN A 261 -2.09 -17.41 7.13
C GLN A 261 -3.35 -17.45 7.99
N ALA A 262 -3.24 -17.14 9.28
CA ALA A 262 -4.33 -17.07 10.23
C ALA A 262 -4.22 -15.82 11.10
N HIS A 263 -5.31 -15.46 11.76
CA HIS A 263 -5.38 -14.30 12.67
C HIS A 263 -4.86 -12.97 12.09
N ARG A 264 -5.07 -12.75 10.79
CA ARG A 264 -4.58 -11.55 10.08
C ARG A 264 -4.95 -10.25 10.80
N LEU A 265 -6.18 -10.15 11.27
CA LEU A 265 -6.70 -8.95 11.93
C LEU A 265 -5.99 -8.65 13.25
N SER A 266 -5.52 -9.67 13.99
CA SER A 266 -4.85 -9.48 15.27
C SER A 266 -3.37 -9.17 15.15
N THR A 267 -2.79 -9.26 13.98
CA THR A 267 -1.33 -9.22 13.77
C THR A 267 -0.85 -8.24 12.74
N THR A 268 -1.74 -7.58 12.01
CA THR A 268 -1.45 -6.42 11.17
C THR A 268 -1.62 -5.14 11.98
N ASP A 269 -0.99 -4.05 11.57
CA ASP A 269 -1.10 -2.75 12.26
C ASP A 269 -2.51 -2.15 12.18
N ALA A 270 -3.33 -2.70 11.34
CA ALA A 270 -4.72 -2.36 11.15
C ALA A 270 -5.66 -3.29 11.90
N THR A 271 -5.35 -3.58 13.11
CA THR A 271 -6.12 -4.54 13.91
C THR A 271 -7.51 -4.06 14.33
N GLY A 272 -7.86 -2.81 14.04
CA GLY A 272 -9.02 -2.21 14.66
C GLY A 272 -8.88 -2.21 16.18
N VAL A 273 -9.94 -2.49 16.88
CA VAL A 273 -9.95 -2.53 18.35
C VAL A 273 -9.27 -3.83 18.82
N ARG A 274 -8.25 -3.72 19.66
CA ARG A 274 -7.38 -4.85 20.06
C ARG A 274 -8.04 -5.88 20.97
N ASP A 275 -9.04 -5.47 21.71
CA ASP A 275 -9.77 -6.35 22.64
C ASP A 275 -11.16 -5.80 22.99
N SER A 276 -11.97 -6.66 23.61
CA SER A 276 -13.35 -6.35 23.96
C SER A 276 -13.53 -5.15 24.91
N PHE A 277 -12.53 -4.81 25.71
CA PHE A 277 -12.57 -3.62 26.56
C PHE A 277 -12.55 -2.34 25.71
N TRP A 278 -11.65 -2.24 24.76
CA TRP A 278 -11.58 -1.11 23.85
C TRP A 278 -12.76 -1.08 22.87
N GLU A 279 -13.22 -2.26 22.44
CA GLU A 279 -14.44 -2.38 21.63
C GLU A 279 -15.64 -1.79 22.38
N ALA A 280 -15.83 -2.13 23.64
CA ALA A 280 -16.91 -1.57 24.45
C ALA A 280 -16.78 -0.04 24.64
N ILE A 281 -15.56 0.47 24.81
CA ILE A 281 -15.31 1.92 24.94
C ILE A 281 -15.65 2.63 23.62
N PHE A 282 -15.18 2.13 22.48
CA PHE A 282 -15.45 2.76 21.20
C PHE A 282 -16.91 2.60 20.76
N ALA A 283 -17.53 1.44 21.06
CA ALA A 283 -18.96 1.24 20.81
C ALA A 283 -19.82 2.14 21.70
N SER A 284 -19.45 2.36 22.97
CA SER A 284 -20.21 3.23 23.86
C SER A 284 -20.13 4.72 23.50
N THR A 285 -19.06 5.12 22.81
CA THR A 285 -18.88 6.50 22.33
C THR A 285 -19.41 6.72 20.91
N ALA A 286 -19.77 5.64 20.21
CA ALA A 286 -20.38 5.71 18.90
C ALA A 286 -21.89 5.87 19.07
N GLU A 287 -22.40 7.09 18.89
CA GLU A 287 -23.80 7.23 18.51
C GLU A 287 -24.01 6.43 17.23
N ILE A 288 -24.85 5.41 17.29
CA ILE A 288 -25.31 4.70 16.10
C ILE A 288 -26.14 5.71 15.33
N ALA A 289 -25.59 6.25 14.25
CA ALA A 289 -26.33 7.14 13.40
C ALA A 289 -27.56 6.40 12.88
N GLU A 290 -28.72 7.04 12.94
CA GLU A 290 -29.94 6.51 12.31
C GLU A 290 -29.72 6.40 10.78
N SER A 291 -30.30 5.40 10.18
CA SER A 291 -30.22 5.21 8.73
C SER A 291 -31.19 6.20 8.08
N GLU A 292 -30.63 7.25 7.51
CA GLU A 292 -31.37 8.32 6.87
C GLU A 292 -31.41 8.13 5.35
N PRO A 293 -32.51 8.54 4.68
CA PRO A 293 -32.60 8.53 3.21
C PRO A 293 -31.94 9.76 2.57
N THR A 294 -31.02 10.39 3.28
CA THR A 294 -30.26 11.58 2.86
C THR A 294 -28.79 11.43 3.22
N SER A 295 -27.91 12.03 2.44
CA SER A 295 -26.48 12.04 2.72
C SER A 295 -26.05 13.30 3.46
N LEU A 296 -24.96 13.19 4.22
CA LEU A 296 -24.30 14.32 4.86
C LEU A 296 -23.35 15.03 3.87
N LYS A 297 -23.24 16.34 4.02
CA LYS A 297 -22.26 17.16 3.32
C LYS A 297 -20.90 17.11 4.00
N ALA A 298 -19.84 17.49 3.28
CA ALA A 298 -18.48 17.48 3.81
C ALA A 298 -18.29 18.31 5.08
N ASP A 299 -18.97 19.45 5.20
CA ASP A 299 -18.93 20.34 6.36
C ASP A 299 -19.70 19.81 7.60
N GLN A 300 -20.49 18.76 7.42
CA GLN A 300 -21.21 18.08 8.49
C GLN A 300 -20.43 16.89 9.06
N ILE A 301 -19.28 16.54 8.46
CA ILE A 301 -18.45 15.42 8.89
C ILE A 301 -17.33 15.96 9.78
N ASP A 302 -17.20 15.40 10.98
CA ASP A 302 -16.05 15.65 11.85
C ASP A 302 -14.89 14.72 11.49
N PRO A 303 -13.83 15.23 10.84
CA PRO A 303 -12.67 14.41 10.49
C PRO A 303 -11.89 13.90 11.70
N ALA A 304 -12.08 14.51 12.86
CA ALA A 304 -11.41 14.13 14.10
C ALA A 304 -12.19 13.06 14.88
N SER A 305 -13.39 12.67 14.41
CA SER A 305 -14.15 11.62 15.08
C SER A 305 -13.39 10.30 15.02
N ALA A 306 -13.13 9.72 16.19
CA ALA A 306 -12.33 8.51 16.40
C ALA A 306 -12.85 7.25 15.66
N LYS A 307 -14.02 7.34 15.07
CA LYS A 307 -14.72 6.26 14.37
C LYS A 307 -13.98 5.76 13.12
N ILE A 308 -13.11 6.59 12.54
CA ILE A 308 -12.36 6.26 11.32
C ILE A 308 -11.47 5.02 11.50
N PHE A 309 -10.78 4.91 12.63
CA PHE A 309 -9.87 3.79 12.89
C PHE A 309 -10.57 2.52 13.39
N ALA A 310 -11.84 2.63 13.74
CA ALA A 310 -12.69 1.51 14.15
C ALA A 310 -13.68 1.10 13.05
N SER A 311 -13.67 1.73 11.88
CA SER A 311 -14.66 1.43 10.84
C SER A 311 -14.31 0.14 10.10
N GLU A 312 -15.29 -0.75 9.98
CA GLU A 312 -15.19 -1.96 9.18
C GLU A 312 -14.90 -1.66 7.71
N PHE A 313 -15.36 -0.53 7.21
CA PHE A 313 -15.19 -0.11 5.82
C PHE A 313 -13.73 0.11 5.47
N GLU A 314 -12.98 0.82 6.33
CA GLU A 314 -11.56 1.05 6.10
C GLU A 314 -10.77 -0.26 6.20
N ARG A 315 -11.06 -1.09 7.21
CA ARG A 315 -10.41 -2.39 7.37
C ARG A 315 -10.61 -3.28 6.16
N THR A 316 -11.83 -3.31 5.62
CA THR A 316 -12.15 -4.08 4.42
C THR A 316 -11.33 -3.61 3.22
N ASN A 317 -11.09 -2.33 3.09
CA ASN A 317 -10.47 -1.74 1.93
C ASN A 317 -8.94 -1.66 1.98
N SER A 318 -8.33 -1.56 3.18
CA SER A 318 -6.91 -1.20 3.28
C SER A 318 -6.05 -2.24 3.99
N PHE A 319 -6.62 -3.09 4.83
CA PHE A 319 -5.82 -3.80 5.83
C PHE A 319 -6.04 -5.32 5.87
N LEU A 320 -6.75 -5.87 4.92
CA LEU A 320 -7.02 -7.31 4.88
C LEU A 320 -5.99 -8.13 4.11
N SER A 321 -4.98 -7.49 3.53
CA SER A 321 -3.94 -8.23 2.82
C SER A 321 -2.97 -8.91 3.79
N ALA A 322 -2.42 -10.03 3.35
CA ALA A 322 -1.48 -10.81 4.15
C ALA A 322 -0.10 -10.15 4.30
N GLY A 323 0.12 -9.00 3.67
CA GLY A 323 1.46 -8.44 3.54
C GLY A 323 2.36 -9.27 2.62
N GLY A 324 3.49 -8.70 2.27
CA GLY A 324 4.47 -9.31 1.39
C GLY A 324 5.84 -9.50 2.06
N LEU A 325 6.74 -10.10 1.33
CA LEU A 325 8.14 -10.25 1.69
C LEU A 325 9.04 -9.93 0.51
N ALA A 326 10.22 -9.39 0.79
CA ALA A 326 11.30 -9.29 -0.17
C ALA A 326 12.09 -10.60 -0.20
N ALA A 327 12.34 -11.11 -1.39
CA ALA A 327 13.27 -12.19 -1.62
C ALA A 327 14.47 -11.70 -2.42
N VAL A 328 15.65 -12.21 -2.11
CA VAL A 328 16.93 -11.75 -2.67
C VAL A 328 17.74 -12.94 -3.13
N HIS A 329 18.20 -12.93 -4.40
CA HIS A 329 19.15 -13.89 -4.92
C HIS A 329 20.59 -13.42 -4.63
N ALA A 330 21.14 -13.86 -3.53
CA ALA A 330 22.47 -13.47 -3.06
C ALA A 330 23.42 -14.67 -3.00
N ASP A 331 24.71 -14.42 -3.24
CA ASP A 331 25.76 -15.45 -3.17
C ASP A 331 26.06 -15.89 -1.73
N GLY A 332 25.55 -15.17 -0.74
CA GLY A 332 25.73 -15.44 0.69
C GLY A 332 24.59 -14.87 1.53
N ARG A 333 24.66 -15.09 2.86
CA ARG A 333 23.70 -14.59 3.85
C ARG A 333 24.26 -13.43 4.68
N ASP A 334 25.44 -12.97 4.36
CA ASP A 334 26.03 -11.80 4.99
C ASP A 334 25.45 -10.52 4.40
N ARG A 335 25.72 -9.39 5.08
CA ARG A 335 25.20 -8.07 4.70
C ARG A 335 25.65 -7.68 3.30
N ASP A 336 26.89 -7.90 2.96
CA ASP A 336 27.49 -7.40 1.73
C ASP A 336 26.97 -8.19 0.50
N ALA A 337 26.78 -9.48 0.63
CA ALA A 337 26.19 -10.33 -0.40
C ALA A 337 24.72 -9.91 -0.68
N ILE A 338 23.92 -9.71 0.38
CA ILE A 338 22.52 -9.27 0.27
C ILE A 338 22.44 -7.85 -0.33
N TRP A 339 23.26 -6.94 0.17
CA TRP A 339 23.33 -5.56 -0.33
C TRP A 339 23.67 -5.51 -1.81
N SER A 340 24.70 -6.25 -2.22
CA SER A 340 25.13 -6.32 -3.61
C SER A 340 24.04 -6.87 -4.54
N ALA A 341 23.32 -7.89 -4.12
CA ALA A 341 22.21 -8.45 -4.88
C ALA A 341 21.03 -7.46 -4.99
N MET A 342 20.71 -6.74 -3.93
CA MET A 342 19.72 -5.65 -3.97
C MET A 342 20.14 -4.55 -4.95
N LYS A 343 21.40 -4.14 -4.93
CA LYS A 343 21.95 -3.17 -5.89
C LYS A 343 21.87 -3.66 -7.34
N ARG A 344 22.04 -4.96 -7.60
CA ARG A 344 21.85 -5.56 -8.92
C ARG A 344 20.41 -5.83 -9.30
N ARG A 345 19.43 -5.57 -8.38
CA ARG A 345 18.00 -5.85 -8.57
C ARG A 345 17.67 -7.34 -8.74
N GLU A 346 18.53 -8.21 -8.24
CA GLU A 346 18.30 -9.66 -8.19
C GLU A 346 17.34 -10.00 -7.04
N VAL A 347 16.13 -9.44 -7.11
CA VAL A 347 15.13 -9.47 -6.06
C VAL A 347 13.73 -9.68 -6.64
N TYR A 348 12.82 -10.23 -5.82
CA TYR A 348 11.40 -10.26 -6.13
C TYR A 348 10.57 -10.07 -4.87
N GLY A 349 9.32 -9.64 -5.04
CA GLY A 349 8.34 -9.53 -3.97
C GLY A 349 7.39 -10.72 -3.93
N THR A 350 6.87 -11.05 -2.75
CA THR A 350 5.73 -11.94 -2.58
C THR A 350 4.56 -11.16 -1.99
N SER A 351 3.34 -11.57 -2.32
CA SER A 351 2.10 -10.99 -1.78
C SER A 351 1.44 -11.89 -0.73
N GLY A 352 2.18 -12.79 -0.14
CA GLY A 352 1.69 -13.73 0.86
C GLY A 352 2.64 -14.90 1.02
N HIS A 353 2.38 -15.98 0.36
CA HIS A 353 3.19 -17.20 0.47
C HIS A 353 4.65 -16.98 0.05
N ARG A 354 5.58 -17.62 0.76
CA ARG A 354 7.03 -17.54 0.53
C ARG A 354 7.43 -18.46 -0.64
N ILE A 355 6.98 -18.15 -1.85
CA ILE A 355 7.36 -18.90 -3.05
C ILE A 355 8.83 -18.66 -3.39
N LEU A 356 9.43 -19.61 -4.12
CA LEU A 356 10.74 -19.44 -4.74
C LEU A 356 10.54 -19.19 -6.22
N LEU A 357 11.19 -18.16 -6.75
CA LEU A 357 11.07 -17.74 -8.15
C LEU A 357 12.46 -17.47 -8.73
N TRP A 358 12.74 -18.05 -9.89
CA TRP A 358 13.85 -17.69 -10.77
C TRP A 358 13.29 -17.24 -12.11
N PHE A 359 13.82 -16.16 -12.63
CA PHE A 359 13.44 -15.62 -13.92
C PHE A 359 14.69 -15.18 -14.68
N ASN A 360 15.01 -15.88 -15.76
CA ASN A 360 16.27 -15.74 -16.46
C ASN A 360 16.05 -15.45 -17.96
N LEU A 361 16.89 -14.61 -18.52
CA LEU A 361 17.06 -14.45 -19.96
C LEU A 361 18.10 -15.47 -20.46
N MET A 362 17.69 -16.38 -21.33
CA MET A 362 18.49 -17.57 -21.73
C MET A 362 19.39 -17.36 -22.94
N ASN A 363 19.23 -16.28 -23.68
CA ASN A 363 19.91 -16.09 -24.96
C ASN A 363 20.49 -14.68 -25.13
N ALA A 364 21.06 -14.13 -24.09
CA ALA A 364 21.84 -12.91 -24.14
C ALA A 364 23.03 -13.04 -25.07
N SER A 365 23.75 -11.95 -25.32
CA SER A 365 24.95 -11.96 -26.17
C SER A 365 25.91 -13.07 -25.77
N GLU A 366 26.52 -13.71 -26.74
CA GLU A 366 27.45 -14.87 -26.55
C GLU A 366 26.78 -16.11 -25.91
N GLY A 367 25.42 -16.21 -25.95
CA GLY A 367 24.69 -17.33 -25.36
C GLY A 367 24.67 -17.36 -23.84
N LYS A 368 24.96 -16.23 -23.19
CA LYS A 368 24.94 -16.10 -21.73
C LYS A 368 23.49 -16.10 -21.19
N THR A 369 23.36 -16.68 -20.03
CA THR A 369 22.13 -16.55 -19.22
C THR A 369 22.28 -15.36 -18.26
N LEU A 370 21.27 -14.51 -18.21
CA LEU A 370 21.24 -13.36 -17.31
C LEU A 370 20.08 -13.50 -16.30
N PRO A 371 20.30 -13.24 -15.01
CA PRO A 371 19.28 -13.34 -13.99
C PRO A 371 18.28 -12.17 -14.05
N MET A 372 17.22 -12.25 -13.25
CA MET A 372 16.30 -11.12 -13.01
C MET A 372 17.09 -9.88 -12.58
N GLY A 373 16.55 -8.69 -12.87
CA GLY A 373 17.22 -7.41 -12.60
C GLY A 373 18.21 -6.96 -13.68
N SER A 374 18.56 -7.84 -14.62
CA SER A 374 19.51 -7.53 -15.68
C SER A 374 18.93 -6.58 -16.74
N GLU A 375 19.81 -5.77 -17.31
CA GLU A 375 19.54 -4.93 -18.47
C GLU A 375 20.47 -5.33 -19.62
N VAL A 376 19.90 -5.48 -20.82
CA VAL A 376 20.66 -5.89 -22.01
C VAL A 376 20.02 -5.36 -23.28
N ASN A 377 20.86 -4.93 -24.21
CA ASN A 377 20.45 -4.64 -25.58
C ASN A 377 20.58 -5.89 -26.44
N MET A 378 19.52 -6.24 -27.16
CA MET A 378 19.47 -7.45 -27.97
C MET A 378 19.00 -7.15 -29.39
N SER A 379 19.61 -7.83 -30.37
CA SER A 379 19.18 -7.83 -31.78
C SER A 379 18.26 -9.02 -32.13
N LYS A 380 18.15 -9.99 -31.21
CA LYS A 380 17.31 -11.20 -31.35
C LYS A 380 16.17 -11.16 -30.35
N ASN A 381 15.08 -11.87 -30.66
CA ASN A 381 13.98 -12.04 -29.74
C ASN A 381 14.47 -12.70 -28.44
N PRO A 382 14.13 -12.14 -27.26
CA PRO A 382 14.51 -12.71 -25.98
C PRO A 382 13.83 -14.07 -25.74
N ARG A 383 14.55 -14.98 -25.08
CA ARG A 383 14.02 -16.24 -24.59
C ARG A 383 14.14 -16.23 -23.07
N PHE A 384 13.02 -16.31 -22.39
CA PHE A 384 12.97 -16.33 -20.93
C PHE A 384 12.72 -17.76 -20.42
N GLN A 385 13.20 -18.02 -19.22
CA GLN A 385 12.87 -19.18 -18.41
C GLN A 385 12.38 -18.70 -17.04
N ALA A 386 11.20 -19.15 -16.64
CA ALA A 386 10.71 -19.02 -15.27
C ALA A 386 10.73 -20.38 -14.58
N GLU A 387 11.25 -20.44 -13.37
CA GLU A 387 11.15 -21.59 -12.48
C GLU A 387 10.53 -21.12 -11.16
N VAL A 388 9.50 -21.84 -10.70
CA VAL A 388 8.74 -21.48 -9.49
C VAL A 388 8.56 -22.70 -8.61
N LYS A 389 8.69 -22.51 -7.29
CA LYS A 389 8.34 -23.52 -6.28
C LYS A 389 7.43 -22.92 -5.22
N GLY A 390 6.31 -23.57 -4.97
CA GLY A 390 5.38 -23.17 -3.93
C GLY A 390 6.02 -23.18 -2.53
N SER A 391 5.49 -22.39 -1.63
CA SER A 391 5.92 -22.38 -0.23
C SER A 391 5.51 -23.66 0.48
N PHE A 392 6.20 -24.00 1.57
CA PHE A 392 5.75 -25.07 2.44
C PHE A 392 4.45 -24.72 3.14
N LYS A 393 3.52 -25.67 3.20
CA LYS A 393 2.33 -25.57 4.04
C LYS A 393 2.76 -25.43 5.50
N GLN A 394 2.07 -24.59 6.25
CA GLN A 394 2.41 -24.35 7.65
C GLN A 394 1.57 -25.24 8.57
N LEU A 395 2.23 -25.89 9.51
CA LEU A 395 1.59 -26.64 10.61
C LEU A 395 1.35 -25.70 11.78
N ALA A 396 0.17 -25.78 12.37
CA ALA A 396 -0.17 -25.00 13.56
C ALA A 396 0.59 -25.50 14.78
N GLY A 397 0.91 -24.58 15.68
CA GLY A 397 1.65 -24.83 16.90
C GLY A 397 3.12 -24.42 16.83
N CYS A 398 3.77 -24.33 17.98
CA CYS A 398 5.19 -24.02 18.06
C CYS A 398 6.04 -25.28 17.88
N PRO A 399 7.15 -25.21 17.17
CA PRO A 399 8.09 -26.34 17.10
C PRO A 399 8.56 -26.74 18.50
N LYS A 400 8.75 -28.05 18.72
CA LYS A 400 9.14 -28.59 20.03
C LYS A 400 10.37 -27.89 20.63
N TYR A 401 11.40 -27.63 19.82
CA TYR A 401 12.61 -26.95 20.28
C TYR A 401 12.36 -25.52 20.79
N VAL A 402 11.36 -24.83 20.27
CA VAL A 402 10.95 -23.48 20.72
C VAL A 402 10.27 -23.58 22.09
N VAL A 403 9.33 -24.54 22.23
CA VAL A 403 8.61 -24.78 23.47
C VAL A 403 9.55 -25.22 24.60
N ASP A 404 10.52 -26.07 24.29
CA ASP A 404 11.52 -26.58 25.26
C ASP A 404 12.51 -25.49 25.69
N THR A 405 12.70 -24.44 24.87
CA THR A 405 13.75 -23.42 25.11
C THR A 405 13.20 -22.15 25.77
N LEU A 406 11.97 -21.77 25.44
CA LEU A 406 11.36 -20.52 25.90
C LEU A 406 10.39 -20.78 27.05
N SER A 407 10.37 -19.89 28.05
CA SER A 407 9.29 -19.90 29.01
C SER A 407 7.95 -19.56 28.35
N GLU A 408 6.86 -20.11 28.88
CA GLU A 408 5.50 -19.87 28.40
C GLU A 408 5.20 -18.38 28.24
N LYS A 409 5.49 -17.57 29.25
CA LYS A 409 5.31 -16.10 29.21
C LYS A 409 6.08 -15.43 28.07
N ARG A 410 7.30 -15.92 27.77
CA ARG A 410 8.11 -15.38 26.68
C ARG A 410 7.58 -15.82 25.34
N LEU A 411 7.13 -17.06 25.23
CA LEU A 411 6.51 -17.62 24.04
C LEU A 411 5.24 -16.85 23.68
N ASP A 412 4.35 -16.64 24.63
CA ASP A 412 3.12 -15.84 24.44
C ASP A 412 3.43 -14.41 23.97
N LYS A 413 4.41 -13.77 24.63
CA LYS A 413 4.83 -12.42 24.22
C LYS A 413 5.40 -12.38 22.80
N MET A 414 6.13 -13.39 22.37
CA MET A 414 6.75 -13.45 21.04
C MET A 414 5.79 -13.92 19.96
N ALA A 415 5.01 -14.93 20.24
CA ALA A 415 4.13 -15.58 19.29
C ALA A 415 2.76 -14.91 19.18
N GLN A 416 2.28 -14.29 20.26
CA GLN A 416 0.94 -13.65 20.32
C GLN A 416 -0.19 -14.57 19.83
N GLY A 417 -0.13 -15.85 20.22
CA GLY A 417 -1.09 -16.86 19.78
C GLY A 417 -0.86 -17.43 18.37
N GLU A 418 0.16 -16.97 17.66
CA GLU A 418 0.48 -17.44 16.31
C GLU A 418 1.84 -18.11 16.24
N CYS A 419 1.83 -19.40 16.32
CA CYS A 419 3.02 -20.22 16.16
C CYS A 419 2.78 -21.24 15.06
N TYR A 420 3.63 -21.20 14.05
CA TYR A 420 3.58 -22.10 12.90
C TYR A 420 4.98 -22.53 12.49
N TYR A 421 5.08 -23.70 11.87
CA TYR A 421 6.32 -24.19 11.29
C TYR A 421 6.06 -24.96 9.99
N PRO A 422 7.04 -25.02 9.09
CA PRO A 422 6.84 -25.64 7.79
C PRO A 422 6.63 -27.16 7.90
N SER A 423 5.70 -27.69 7.11
CA SER A 423 5.53 -29.11 6.84
C SER A 423 6.50 -29.58 5.74
N ASP A 424 6.42 -30.85 5.36
CA ASP A 424 7.15 -31.43 4.22
C ASP A 424 6.42 -31.20 2.90
N GLU A 425 5.17 -30.71 2.93
CA GLU A 425 4.36 -30.47 1.75
C GLU A 425 4.44 -29.02 1.28
N ARG A 426 4.42 -28.81 -0.03
CA ARG A 426 4.33 -27.50 -0.65
C ARG A 426 2.95 -27.23 -1.23
N TYR A 427 2.57 -25.96 -1.29
CA TYR A 427 1.46 -25.53 -2.11
C TYR A 427 1.81 -25.71 -3.59
N GLY A 428 0.82 -26.07 -4.41
CA GLY A 428 0.93 -26.06 -5.86
C GLY A 428 1.08 -24.64 -6.41
N ILE A 429 1.54 -24.56 -7.63
CA ILE A 429 1.48 -23.34 -8.45
C ILE A 429 0.45 -23.61 -9.54
N ASP A 430 -0.58 -22.81 -9.61
CA ASP A 430 -1.67 -23.03 -10.56
C ASP A 430 -1.31 -22.48 -11.94
N ARG A 431 -0.60 -21.35 -11.98
CA ARG A 431 -0.21 -20.71 -13.24
C ARG A 431 0.94 -19.74 -13.09
N ILE A 432 1.57 -19.41 -14.20
CA ILE A 432 2.57 -18.35 -14.35
C ILE A 432 2.03 -17.33 -15.34
N GLU A 433 1.92 -16.08 -14.94
CA GLU A 433 1.57 -14.95 -15.79
C GLU A 433 2.80 -14.12 -16.08
N VAL A 434 3.04 -13.83 -17.35
CA VAL A 434 4.15 -12.96 -17.78
C VAL A 434 3.55 -11.62 -18.21
N ILE A 435 4.01 -10.57 -17.58
CA ILE A 435 3.62 -9.18 -17.87
C ILE A 435 4.68 -8.57 -18.77
N LYS A 436 4.25 -7.85 -19.81
CA LYS A 436 5.15 -7.14 -20.70
C LYS A 436 4.82 -5.67 -20.69
N ILE A 437 5.80 -4.86 -20.38
CA ILE A 437 5.67 -3.40 -20.35
C ILE A 437 6.67 -2.80 -21.34
N ARG A 438 6.15 -2.04 -22.28
CA ARG A 438 6.95 -1.28 -23.22
C ARG A 438 7.03 0.17 -22.74
N PRO A 439 8.22 0.75 -22.60
CA PRO A 439 8.31 2.18 -22.30
C PRO A 439 7.83 3.02 -23.49
N GLN A 440 7.35 4.23 -23.22
CA GLN A 440 6.98 5.20 -24.25
C GLN A 440 8.12 5.40 -25.25
N SER A 441 7.79 5.55 -26.52
CA SER A 441 8.76 5.77 -27.62
C SER A 441 8.85 7.24 -28.03
N PHE A 442 7.86 8.05 -27.65
CA PHE A 442 7.81 9.49 -27.93
C PHE A 442 6.95 10.20 -26.87
N ALA A 443 7.17 11.51 -26.74
CA ALA A 443 6.41 12.34 -25.82
C ALA A 443 4.91 12.34 -26.16
N GLY A 444 4.06 12.09 -25.17
CA GLY A 444 2.61 12.06 -25.36
C GLY A 444 2.03 10.72 -25.84
N GLU A 445 2.85 9.67 -26.04
CA GLU A 445 2.32 8.33 -26.29
C GLU A 445 1.48 7.86 -25.10
N GLU A 446 0.29 7.32 -25.36
CA GLU A 446 -0.60 6.81 -24.30
C GLU A 446 0.02 5.62 -23.59
N ILE A 447 -0.02 5.64 -22.26
CA ILE A 447 0.63 4.62 -21.41
C ILE A 447 -0.20 3.33 -21.29
N PRO A 448 -1.53 3.35 -21.09
CA PRO A 448 -2.27 2.10 -20.84
C PRO A 448 -2.05 1.01 -21.91
N PRO A 449 -1.98 1.31 -23.21
CA PRO A 449 -1.74 0.27 -24.22
C PRO A 449 -0.33 -0.32 -24.22
N LEU A 450 0.61 0.27 -23.46
CA LEU A 450 1.99 -0.20 -23.33
C LEU A 450 2.14 -1.30 -22.27
N ILE A 451 1.11 -1.53 -21.48
CA ILE A 451 1.07 -2.49 -20.37
C ILE A 451 0.23 -3.69 -20.82
N GLU A 452 0.89 -4.80 -21.12
CA GLU A 452 0.23 -6.07 -21.44
C GLU A 452 0.23 -6.95 -20.17
N ASP A 453 -0.88 -6.95 -19.43
CA ASP A 453 -1.04 -7.65 -18.15
C ASP A 453 -2.32 -8.52 -18.13
N PRO A 454 -2.19 -9.88 -18.32
CA PRO A 454 -0.95 -10.60 -18.69
C PRO A 454 -0.67 -10.57 -20.22
N TRP A 455 0.62 -10.57 -20.58
CA TRP A 455 1.04 -10.82 -21.97
C TRP A 455 0.95 -12.30 -22.35
N ARG A 456 1.28 -13.18 -21.41
CA ARG A 456 1.21 -14.64 -21.55
C ARG A 456 0.82 -15.29 -20.24
N THR A 457 0.05 -16.35 -20.32
CA THR A 457 -0.34 -17.20 -19.20
C THR A 457 0.04 -18.65 -19.49
N PHE A 458 0.61 -19.34 -18.52
CA PHE A 458 0.97 -20.75 -18.57
C PHE A 458 0.33 -21.43 -17.35
N ASP A 459 -0.57 -22.37 -17.60
CA ASP A 459 -1.15 -23.22 -16.56
C ASP A 459 -0.14 -24.30 -16.17
N CYS A 460 -0.06 -24.63 -14.85
CA CYS A 460 0.90 -25.56 -14.27
C CYS A 460 0.29 -26.92 -13.90
#